data_7f86bb1d642d2ccc351ca40d58acb56d
#
_entry.id   7f86bb1d642d2ccc351ca40d58acb56d
#
_cell.length_a   1.000
_cell.length_b   1.000
_cell.length_c   1.000
_cell.angle_alpha   90.00
_cell.angle_beta   90.00
_cell.angle_gamma   90.00
#
_symmetry.space_group_name_H-M   'P 1'
#
loop_
_entity.id
_entity.type
_entity.pdbx_description
1 polymer ?
#
loop_
_entity_poly.entity_id
_entity_poly.type
_entity_poly.pdbx_seq_one_letter_code
_entity_poly.pdbx_strand_id
1 'polypeptide(L)'
;MREWAAEITVDEALARRLIGAQFPDLELCSLSLLGQGWDMTVWLVNDRWVFRFPRRAMVIPGLANEIAHLSRLAPLLPLPIPSPTYLGKPSPQYGWPFYGAPFLPGRELADSGLDDISRTALARPLGEFLRTLHHTRLDADLPLDPVRRADMTFRVPKTRERLAELEQLGLWRAPREAHVVIDNAVELGPPEPTALVHGDLHLRHLLVDDAGRAAGVIDWIDLSYNNPGVDLVLYWSSLPSEGRREFREAYGTITDAQLLCARILSFFLCGTLAVYGHHEGMPRLTREAVAGLDRTVSSG
;
A
#
# COMPACT_ATOMS: atom_id res chain seq x y z
N MET A 1 13.65 5.22 -19.25
CA MET A 1 13.28 3.92 -18.64
C MET A 1 12.10 4.20 -17.73
N ARG A 2 11.04 3.39 -17.73
CA ARG A 2 9.88 3.62 -16.86
C ARG A 2 10.28 3.45 -15.40
N GLU A 3 9.69 4.22 -14.48
CA GLU A 3 9.98 4.20 -13.03
C GLU A 3 9.83 2.80 -12.40
N TRP A 4 8.99 1.95 -13.01
CA TRP A 4 8.68 0.58 -12.55
C TRP A 4 9.36 -0.54 -13.35
N ALA A 5 10.45 -0.25 -14.08
CA ALA A 5 11.18 -1.27 -14.81
C ALA A 5 11.92 -2.22 -13.86
N ALA A 6 11.77 -3.53 -14.10
CA ALA A 6 12.45 -4.55 -13.30
C ALA A 6 13.94 -4.64 -13.64
N GLU A 7 14.78 -4.87 -12.64
CA GLU A 7 16.19 -5.25 -12.80
C GLU A 7 16.32 -6.76 -12.95
N ILE A 8 15.49 -7.53 -12.23
CA ILE A 8 15.44 -9.00 -12.33
C ILE A 8 13.99 -9.44 -12.58
N THR A 9 13.83 -10.37 -13.51
CA THR A 9 12.56 -11.06 -13.74
C THR A 9 12.62 -12.45 -13.11
N VAL A 10 11.66 -12.75 -12.23
CA VAL A 10 11.52 -14.08 -11.63
C VAL A 10 10.34 -14.77 -12.30
N ASP A 11 10.63 -15.59 -13.31
CA ASP A 11 9.66 -16.45 -14.00
C ASP A 11 9.30 -17.69 -13.18
N GLU A 12 8.33 -18.46 -13.65
CA GLU A 12 7.89 -19.68 -12.97
C GLU A 12 9.03 -20.68 -12.76
N ALA A 13 9.87 -20.86 -13.78
CA ALA A 13 10.96 -21.83 -13.73
C ALA A 13 12.00 -21.43 -12.66
N LEU A 14 12.35 -20.16 -12.57
CA LEU A 14 13.25 -19.64 -11.55
C LEU A 14 12.63 -19.72 -10.16
N ALA A 15 11.37 -19.27 -9.99
CA ALA A 15 10.66 -19.36 -8.71
C ALA A 15 10.59 -20.82 -8.21
N ARG A 16 10.20 -21.75 -9.07
CA ARG A 16 10.14 -23.19 -8.75
C ARG A 16 11.48 -23.75 -8.30
N ARG A 17 12.58 -23.40 -8.98
CA ARG A 17 13.93 -23.82 -8.58
C ARG A 17 14.35 -23.23 -7.24
N LEU A 18 14.14 -21.94 -7.03
CA LEU A 18 14.54 -21.26 -5.80
C LEU A 18 13.79 -21.78 -4.57
N ILE A 19 12.48 -21.95 -4.70
CA ILE A 19 11.62 -22.48 -3.62
C ILE A 19 11.98 -23.94 -3.33
N GLY A 20 12.02 -24.81 -4.35
CA GLY A 20 12.29 -26.23 -4.18
C GLY A 20 13.70 -26.52 -3.63
N ALA A 21 14.71 -25.72 -4.03
CA ALA A 21 16.07 -25.90 -3.54
C ALA A 21 16.24 -25.46 -2.06
N GLN A 22 15.49 -24.43 -1.60
CA GLN A 22 15.67 -23.89 -0.26
C GLN A 22 14.65 -24.43 0.75
N PHE A 23 13.50 -24.94 0.29
CA PHE A 23 12.43 -25.46 1.13
C PHE A 23 11.97 -26.85 0.66
N PRO A 24 12.83 -27.88 0.76
CA PRO A 24 12.53 -29.23 0.26
C PRO A 24 11.32 -29.88 0.95
N ASP A 25 11.03 -29.49 2.20
CA ASP A 25 9.86 -29.99 2.94
C ASP A 25 8.54 -29.37 2.45
N LEU A 26 8.60 -28.32 1.66
CA LEU A 26 7.45 -27.75 0.98
C LEU A 26 7.22 -28.50 -0.33
N GLU A 27 6.35 -29.51 -0.31
CA GLU A 27 5.93 -30.19 -1.55
C GLU A 27 5.31 -29.19 -2.53
N LEU A 28 6.04 -28.88 -3.62
CA LEU A 28 5.62 -27.87 -4.59
C LEU A 28 4.67 -28.50 -5.63
N CYS A 29 3.39 -28.68 -5.26
CA CYS A 29 2.37 -29.28 -6.12
C CYS A 29 1.86 -28.31 -7.19
N SER A 30 1.60 -27.06 -6.80
CA SER A 30 1.16 -26.01 -7.72
C SER A 30 1.94 -24.69 -7.53
N LEU A 31 2.12 -23.97 -8.63
CA LEU A 31 2.74 -22.64 -8.63
C LEU A 31 2.03 -21.79 -9.68
N SER A 32 1.42 -20.69 -9.26
CA SER A 32 0.74 -19.77 -10.16
C SER A 32 1.15 -18.32 -9.87
N LEU A 33 1.24 -17.50 -10.91
CA LEU A 33 1.53 -16.08 -10.75
C LEU A 33 0.32 -15.38 -10.11
N LEU A 34 0.47 -14.90 -8.88
CA LEU A 34 -0.56 -14.16 -8.18
C LEU A 34 -0.58 -12.70 -8.63
N GLY A 35 0.59 -12.12 -8.85
CA GLY A 35 0.71 -10.74 -9.31
C GLY A 35 2.14 -10.33 -9.59
N GLN A 36 2.27 -9.24 -10.33
CA GLN A 36 3.54 -8.60 -10.62
C GLN A 36 3.36 -7.09 -10.52
N GLY A 37 3.90 -6.53 -9.46
CA GLY A 37 3.90 -5.09 -9.21
C GLY A 37 5.20 -4.41 -9.67
N TRP A 38 5.43 -3.19 -9.19
CA TRP A 38 6.65 -2.44 -9.45
C TRP A 38 7.88 -3.13 -8.83
N ASP A 39 7.71 -3.59 -7.60
CA ASP A 39 8.79 -4.00 -6.71
C ASP A 39 8.92 -5.50 -6.56
N MET A 40 7.81 -6.24 -6.70
CA MET A 40 7.73 -7.65 -6.43
C MET A 40 7.13 -8.46 -7.57
N THR A 41 7.65 -9.67 -7.80
CA THR A 41 6.93 -10.77 -8.43
C THR A 41 6.40 -11.67 -7.33
N VAL A 42 5.11 -11.98 -7.38
CA VAL A 42 4.39 -12.69 -6.33
C VAL A 42 3.82 -13.99 -6.87
N TRP A 43 4.26 -15.10 -6.27
CA TRP A 43 3.85 -16.45 -6.66
C TRP A 43 3.00 -17.10 -5.57
N LEU A 44 1.87 -17.70 -5.96
CA LEU A 44 1.04 -18.52 -5.09
C LEU A 44 1.47 -19.98 -5.22
N VAL A 45 1.76 -20.61 -4.09
CA VAL A 45 2.21 -22.00 -3.96
C VAL A 45 1.14 -22.81 -3.23
N ASN A 46 0.66 -23.89 -3.86
CA ASN A 46 -0.31 -24.83 -3.28
C ASN A 46 -1.59 -24.17 -2.75
N ASP A 47 -2.02 -23.04 -3.36
CA ASP A 47 -3.14 -22.22 -2.92
C ASP A 47 -3.10 -21.78 -1.44
N ARG A 48 -1.93 -21.86 -0.84
CA ARG A 48 -1.73 -21.66 0.61
C ARG A 48 -0.63 -20.67 0.96
N TRP A 49 0.42 -20.56 0.15
CA TRP A 49 1.61 -19.76 0.46
C TRP A 49 1.88 -18.74 -0.62
N VAL A 50 2.17 -17.53 -0.24
CA VAL A 50 2.56 -16.44 -1.13
C VAL A 50 4.05 -16.20 -1.01
N PHE A 51 4.78 -16.38 -2.11
CA PHE A 51 6.20 -16.11 -2.19
C PHE A 51 6.45 -14.79 -2.91
N ARG A 52 7.19 -13.88 -2.27
CA ARG A 52 7.48 -12.52 -2.75
C ARG A 52 8.96 -12.42 -3.13
N PHE A 53 9.21 -12.12 -4.40
CA PHE A 53 10.54 -11.97 -4.97
C PHE A 53 10.75 -10.52 -5.40
N PRO A 54 11.74 -9.80 -4.81
CA PRO A 54 12.15 -8.49 -5.28
C PRO A 54 12.48 -8.46 -6.77
N ARG A 55 12.15 -7.36 -7.41
CA ARG A 55 12.46 -7.07 -8.81
C ARG A 55 13.50 -5.97 -8.98
N ARG A 56 13.73 -5.17 -7.92
CA ARG A 56 14.62 -4.01 -7.89
C ARG A 56 15.46 -4.00 -6.61
N ALA A 57 16.72 -3.62 -6.72
CA ALA A 57 17.63 -3.57 -5.57
C ALA A 57 17.17 -2.58 -4.49
N MET A 58 16.52 -1.49 -4.90
CA MET A 58 16.09 -0.43 -3.98
C MET A 58 15.08 -0.88 -2.91
N VAL A 59 14.37 -2.00 -3.13
CA VAL A 59 13.37 -2.50 -2.18
C VAL A 59 13.94 -3.48 -1.15
N ILE A 60 15.19 -3.90 -1.29
CA ILE A 60 15.81 -4.88 -0.40
C ILE A 60 15.84 -4.45 1.07
N PRO A 61 16.16 -3.17 1.41
CA PRO A 61 16.08 -2.72 2.81
C PRO A 61 14.67 -2.84 3.41
N GLY A 62 13.64 -2.47 2.65
CA GLY A 62 12.24 -2.61 3.09
C GLY A 62 11.83 -4.07 3.26
N LEU A 63 12.22 -4.96 2.33
CA LEU A 63 11.99 -6.38 2.45
C LEU A 63 12.67 -6.98 3.71
N ALA A 64 13.86 -6.50 4.05
CA ALA A 64 14.53 -6.93 5.27
C ALA A 64 13.73 -6.53 6.52
N ASN A 65 13.12 -5.34 6.53
CA ASN A 65 12.23 -4.90 7.61
C ASN A 65 10.95 -5.75 7.67
N GLU A 66 10.32 -6.08 6.52
CA GLU A 66 9.18 -7.02 6.48
C GLU A 66 9.56 -8.35 7.15
N ILE A 67 10.64 -8.96 6.72
CA ILE A 67 11.13 -10.26 7.25
C ILE A 67 11.42 -10.19 8.75
N ALA A 68 12.01 -9.11 9.22
CA ALA A 68 12.42 -8.98 10.62
C ALA A 68 11.24 -8.71 11.57
N HIS A 69 10.20 -8.04 11.11
CA HIS A 69 9.22 -7.43 12.02
C HIS A 69 7.78 -7.90 11.84
N LEU A 70 7.34 -8.32 10.63
CA LEU A 70 5.92 -8.61 10.40
C LEU A 70 5.38 -9.77 11.23
N SER A 71 6.17 -10.84 11.44
CA SER A 71 5.73 -11.97 12.28
C SER A 71 5.53 -11.59 13.75
N ARG A 72 6.20 -10.53 14.22
CA ARG A 72 6.00 -9.97 15.58
C ARG A 72 4.82 -9.01 15.62
N LEU A 73 4.56 -8.31 14.51
CA LEU A 73 3.50 -7.31 14.38
C LEU A 73 2.13 -7.97 14.14
N ALA A 74 2.07 -9.04 13.34
CA ALA A 74 0.84 -9.70 12.94
C ALA A 74 -0.11 -10.07 14.11
N PRO A 75 0.34 -10.66 15.23
CA PRO A 75 -0.56 -11.00 16.34
C PRO A 75 -1.10 -9.79 17.10
N LEU A 76 -0.56 -8.59 16.90
CA LEU A 76 -0.97 -7.37 17.59
C LEU A 76 -2.08 -6.62 16.85
N LEU A 77 -2.24 -6.87 15.55
CA LEU A 77 -3.14 -6.10 14.68
C LEU A 77 -4.50 -6.79 14.49
N PRO A 78 -5.60 -6.03 14.44
CA PRO A 78 -6.95 -6.60 14.32
C PRO A 78 -7.29 -7.09 12.91
N LEU A 79 -6.55 -6.66 11.88
CA LEU A 79 -6.65 -7.22 10.53
C LEU A 79 -5.44 -8.06 10.21
N PRO A 80 -5.59 -9.18 9.49
CA PRO A 80 -4.48 -10.01 9.04
C PRO A 80 -3.45 -9.23 8.23
N ILE A 81 -2.17 -9.53 8.46
CA ILE A 81 -1.05 -9.05 7.63
C ILE A 81 -0.14 -10.23 7.27
N PRO A 82 0.73 -10.11 6.24
CA PRO A 82 1.69 -11.16 5.94
C PRO A 82 2.57 -11.49 7.16
N SER A 83 2.84 -12.78 7.36
CA SER A 83 3.76 -13.27 8.40
C SER A 83 4.83 -14.14 7.75
N PRO A 84 6.02 -13.58 7.44
CA PRO A 84 7.10 -14.33 6.81
C PRO A 84 7.41 -15.63 7.56
N THR A 85 7.33 -16.76 6.85
CA THR A 85 7.50 -18.10 7.40
C THR A 85 8.66 -18.83 6.72
N TYR A 86 8.74 -18.75 5.40
CA TYR A 86 9.82 -19.31 4.59
C TYR A 86 10.79 -18.19 4.23
N LEU A 87 12.01 -18.24 4.77
CA LEU A 87 13.00 -17.16 4.58
C LEU A 87 14.06 -17.59 3.57
N GLY A 88 13.89 -17.17 2.32
CA GLY A 88 14.80 -17.45 1.22
C GLY A 88 16.04 -16.56 1.25
N LYS A 89 17.19 -17.21 1.07
CA LYS A 89 18.52 -16.55 1.07
C LYS A 89 18.99 -16.27 -0.36
N PRO A 90 19.86 -15.26 -0.55
CA PRO A 90 20.56 -15.06 -1.80
C PRO A 90 21.29 -16.32 -2.28
N SER A 91 21.28 -16.55 -3.59
CA SER A 91 21.93 -17.68 -4.26
C SER A 91 22.63 -17.20 -5.54
N PRO A 92 23.52 -18.02 -6.16
CA PRO A 92 24.13 -17.66 -7.45
C PRO A 92 23.12 -17.41 -8.58
N GLN A 93 21.92 -17.97 -8.49
CA GLN A 93 20.86 -17.81 -9.49
C GLN A 93 19.98 -16.59 -9.25
N TYR A 94 19.92 -16.11 -7.98
CA TYR A 94 19.12 -14.97 -7.56
C TYR A 94 19.76 -14.33 -6.33
N GLY A 95 20.44 -13.22 -6.53
CA GLY A 95 21.31 -12.57 -5.54
C GLY A 95 20.60 -11.83 -4.41
N TRP A 96 19.27 -11.91 -4.32
CA TRP A 96 18.48 -11.19 -3.31
C TRP A 96 17.71 -12.14 -2.39
N PRO A 97 17.41 -11.70 -1.14
CA PRO A 97 16.50 -12.44 -0.28
C PRO A 97 15.08 -12.42 -0.84
N PHE A 98 14.29 -13.41 -0.44
CA PHE A 98 12.84 -13.49 -0.70
C PHE A 98 12.17 -14.18 0.48
N TYR A 99 10.85 -14.13 0.55
CA TYR A 99 10.16 -14.87 1.59
C TYR A 99 8.82 -15.44 1.11
N GLY A 100 8.36 -16.48 1.81
CA GLY A 100 7.02 -17.03 1.74
C GLY A 100 6.24 -16.77 3.02
N ALA A 101 4.97 -16.39 2.88
CA ALA A 101 4.03 -16.17 3.97
C ALA A 101 2.70 -16.89 3.68
N PRO A 102 1.84 -17.15 4.68
CA PRO A 102 0.49 -17.65 4.43
C PRO A 102 -0.28 -16.73 3.47
N PHE A 103 -1.05 -17.35 2.56
CA PHE A 103 -1.95 -16.61 1.68
C PHE A 103 -3.05 -15.94 2.50
N LEU A 104 -3.23 -14.65 2.31
CA LEU A 104 -4.34 -13.89 2.87
C LEU A 104 -5.47 -13.86 1.83
N PRO A 105 -6.62 -14.50 2.10
CA PRO A 105 -7.73 -14.52 1.16
C PRO A 105 -8.38 -13.14 1.04
N GLY A 106 -8.85 -12.81 -0.16
CA GLY A 106 -9.47 -11.54 -0.49
C GLY A 106 -9.00 -11.02 -1.83
N ARG A 107 -9.55 -9.89 -2.24
CA ARG A 107 -9.16 -9.16 -3.45
C ARG A 107 -8.75 -7.74 -3.08
N GLU A 108 -7.89 -7.12 -3.86
CA GLU A 108 -7.54 -5.70 -3.68
C GLU A 108 -8.82 -4.84 -3.66
N LEU A 109 -8.90 -3.84 -2.79
CA LEU A 109 -10.03 -2.91 -2.77
C LEU A 109 -10.25 -2.26 -4.15
N ALA A 110 -9.18 -2.02 -4.90
CA ALA A 110 -9.22 -1.52 -6.27
C ALA A 110 -10.02 -2.40 -7.24
N ASP A 111 -10.08 -3.71 -6.98
CA ASP A 111 -10.78 -4.70 -7.81
C ASP A 111 -12.13 -5.16 -7.22
N SER A 112 -12.50 -4.63 -6.06
CA SER A 112 -13.69 -5.08 -5.31
C SER A 112 -15.02 -4.73 -5.99
N GLY A 113 -15.06 -3.60 -6.69
CA GLY A 113 -16.31 -3.07 -7.26
C GLY A 113 -17.28 -2.54 -6.22
N LEU A 114 -16.86 -2.32 -4.97
CA LEU A 114 -17.71 -1.78 -3.91
C LEU A 114 -18.15 -0.35 -4.25
N ASP A 115 -19.44 -0.09 -4.14
CA ASP A 115 -20.01 1.27 -4.19
C ASP A 115 -19.74 2.02 -2.88
N ASP A 116 -20.05 3.31 -2.84
CA ASP A 116 -19.77 4.16 -1.68
C ASP A 116 -20.55 3.73 -0.43
N ILE A 117 -21.75 3.20 -0.58
CA ILE A 117 -22.55 2.71 0.56
C ILE A 117 -21.86 1.50 1.20
N SER A 118 -21.46 0.53 0.38
CA SER A 118 -20.79 -0.68 0.82
C SER A 118 -19.42 -0.39 1.46
N ARG A 119 -18.72 0.68 1.01
CA ARG A 119 -17.42 1.11 1.57
C ARG A 119 -17.51 1.61 3.02
N THR A 120 -18.69 2.04 3.47
CA THR A 120 -18.86 2.45 4.87
C THR A 120 -18.51 1.32 5.84
N ALA A 121 -18.76 0.06 5.47
CA ALA A 121 -18.40 -1.10 6.28
C ALA A 121 -16.89 -1.30 6.49
N LEU A 122 -16.04 -0.67 5.67
CA LEU A 122 -14.59 -0.70 5.83
C LEU A 122 -14.09 0.26 6.91
N ALA A 123 -14.88 1.28 7.25
CA ALA A 123 -14.44 2.43 8.04
C ALA A 123 -13.99 2.06 9.45
N ARG A 124 -14.84 1.38 10.21
CA ARG A 124 -14.52 0.98 11.59
C ARG A 124 -13.35 0.00 11.67
N PRO A 125 -13.30 -1.13 10.91
CA PRO A 125 -12.17 -2.04 10.94
C PRO A 125 -10.84 -1.38 10.56
N LEU A 126 -10.86 -0.48 9.56
CA LEU A 126 -9.67 0.27 9.15
C LEU A 126 -9.22 1.28 10.22
N GLY A 127 -10.18 1.96 10.87
CA GLY A 127 -9.89 2.89 11.97
C GLY A 127 -9.26 2.18 13.17
N GLU A 128 -9.82 1.04 13.59
CA GLU A 128 -9.29 0.22 14.68
C GLU A 128 -7.89 -0.34 14.34
N PHE A 129 -7.70 -0.80 13.09
CA PHE A 129 -6.42 -1.29 12.61
C PHE A 129 -5.34 -0.21 12.67
N LEU A 130 -5.59 0.96 12.08
CA LEU A 130 -4.62 2.06 12.06
C LEU A 130 -4.38 2.64 13.46
N ARG A 131 -5.42 2.72 14.30
CA ARG A 131 -5.23 3.10 15.70
C ARG A 131 -4.26 2.15 16.40
N THR A 132 -4.46 0.84 16.25
CA THR A 132 -3.61 -0.17 16.88
C THR A 132 -2.19 -0.09 16.35
N LEU A 133 -2.01 -0.01 15.03
CA LEU A 133 -0.71 0.12 14.39
C LEU A 133 0.05 1.35 14.90
N HIS A 134 -0.58 2.52 14.86
CA HIS A 134 0.06 3.79 15.23
C HIS A 134 0.40 3.91 16.71
N HIS A 135 -0.28 3.14 17.59
CA HIS A 135 0.06 3.06 19.02
C HIS A 135 1.04 1.93 19.36
N THR A 136 1.30 1.02 18.41
CA THR A 136 2.28 -0.06 18.59
C THR A 136 3.70 0.52 18.63
N ARG A 137 4.52 0.00 19.53
CA ARG A 137 5.96 0.30 19.58
C ARG A 137 6.73 -0.99 19.32
N LEU A 138 7.55 -0.98 18.30
CA LEU A 138 8.52 -2.04 18.07
C LEU A 138 9.86 -1.58 18.63
N ASP A 139 10.51 -2.47 19.37
CA ASP A 139 11.92 -2.30 19.70
C ASP A 139 12.74 -2.69 18.47
N ALA A 140 12.89 -1.74 17.55
CA ALA A 140 13.49 -1.91 16.24
C ALA A 140 14.02 -0.58 15.71
N ASP A 141 15.17 -0.63 15.05
CA ASP A 141 15.75 0.49 14.31
C ASP A 141 15.12 0.54 12.91
N LEU A 142 13.95 1.17 12.84
CA LEU A 142 13.23 1.37 11.58
C LEU A 142 13.54 2.74 11.00
N PRO A 143 13.53 2.88 9.66
CA PRO A 143 13.79 4.16 9.02
C PRO A 143 12.74 5.21 9.39
N LEU A 144 13.13 6.47 9.30
CA LEU A 144 12.24 7.61 9.43
C LEU A 144 11.91 8.15 8.03
N ASP A 145 10.65 8.07 7.62
CA ASP A 145 10.14 8.55 6.32
C ASP A 145 11.06 8.23 5.11
N PRO A 146 11.37 6.97 4.84
CA PRO A 146 12.44 6.56 3.90
C PRO A 146 12.20 7.04 2.47
N VAL A 147 10.94 7.31 2.10
CA VAL A 147 10.54 7.75 0.76
C VAL A 147 9.91 9.16 0.76
N ARG A 148 10.15 9.93 1.84
CA ARG A 148 9.69 11.30 1.99
C ARG A 148 8.18 11.45 1.79
N ARG A 149 7.38 10.52 2.36
CA ARG A 149 5.91 10.52 2.24
C ARG A 149 5.29 11.73 2.93
N ALA A 150 5.75 12.07 4.13
CA ALA A 150 5.21 13.16 4.91
C ALA A 150 5.86 14.53 4.61
N ASP A 151 6.92 14.57 3.82
CA ASP A 151 7.59 15.80 3.42
C ASP A 151 6.82 16.54 2.31
N MET A 152 6.04 17.53 2.68
CA MET A 152 5.20 18.30 1.74
C MET A 152 6.03 19.17 0.79
N THR A 153 7.25 19.56 1.16
CA THR A 153 8.14 20.30 0.23
C THR A 153 8.52 19.45 -0.98
N PHE A 154 8.55 18.14 -0.80
CA PHE A 154 8.77 17.16 -1.86
C PHE A 154 7.46 16.68 -2.50
N ARG A 155 6.42 16.40 -1.69
CA ARG A 155 5.19 15.78 -2.20
C ARG A 155 4.28 16.72 -2.96
N VAL A 156 4.18 17.98 -2.56
CA VAL A 156 3.33 18.95 -3.26
C VAL A 156 3.75 19.15 -4.71
N PRO A 157 5.03 19.40 -5.05
CA PRO A 157 5.46 19.46 -6.45
C PRO A 157 5.15 18.16 -7.22
N LYS A 158 5.41 17.00 -6.63
CA LYS A 158 5.14 15.70 -7.25
C LYS A 158 3.64 15.45 -7.48
N THR A 159 2.81 15.90 -6.56
CA THR A 159 1.35 15.84 -6.73
C THR A 159 0.91 16.70 -7.91
N ARG A 160 1.40 17.93 -8.02
CA ARG A 160 1.08 18.82 -9.16
C ARG A 160 1.53 18.22 -10.50
N GLU A 161 2.75 17.67 -10.58
CA GLU A 161 3.25 16.96 -11.76
C GLU A 161 2.30 15.81 -12.16
N ARG A 162 1.89 15.01 -11.20
CA ARG A 162 1.01 13.84 -11.44
C ARG A 162 -0.39 14.25 -11.89
N LEU A 163 -0.96 15.31 -11.32
CA LEU A 163 -2.27 15.83 -11.76
C LEU A 163 -2.22 16.43 -13.16
N ALA A 164 -1.13 17.12 -13.51
CA ALA A 164 -0.92 17.62 -14.87
C ALA A 164 -0.79 16.47 -15.89
N GLU A 165 -0.12 15.37 -15.53
CA GLU A 165 -0.03 14.17 -16.38
C GLU A 165 -1.40 13.52 -16.61
N LEU A 166 -2.25 13.42 -15.59
CA LEU A 166 -3.63 12.92 -15.72
C LEU A 166 -4.46 13.77 -16.69
N GLU A 167 -4.33 15.09 -16.63
CA GLU A 167 -5.02 16.01 -17.55
C GLU A 167 -4.53 15.83 -18.98
N GLN A 168 -3.21 15.71 -19.19
CA GLN A 168 -2.61 15.44 -20.51
C GLN A 168 -3.08 14.11 -21.12
N LEU A 169 -3.27 13.08 -20.29
CA LEU A 169 -3.79 11.78 -20.70
C LEU A 169 -5.32 11.77 -20.88
N GLY A 170 -6.02 12.85 -20.52
CA GLY A 170 -7.47 12.93 -20.56
C GLY A 170 -8.17 12.02 -19.55
N LEU A 171 -7.46 11.59 -18.49
CA LEU A 171 -7.99 10.68 -17.47
C LEU A 171 -8.79 11.41 -16.39
N TRP A 172 -8.28 12.56 -15.97
CA TRP A 172 -8.92 13.36 -14.92
C TRP A 172 -8.41 14.82 -14.97
N ARG A 173 -9.28 15.76 -14.65
CA ARG A 173 -8.94 17.17 -14.55
C ARG A 173 -9.17 17.67 -13.14
N ALA A 174 -8.13 18.23 -12.52
CA ALA A 174 -8.19 18.75 -11.16
C ALA A 174 -9.15 19.95 -11.08
N PRO A 175 -10.21 19.90 -10.26
CA PRO A 175 -11.05 21.07 -10.01
C PRO A 175 -10.31 22.10 -9.13
N ARG A 176 -10.86 23.33 -9.05
CA ARG A 176 -10.25 24.41 -8.27
C ARG A 176 -10.02 24.06 -6.80
N GLU A 177 -10.94 23.30 -6.22
CA GLU A 177 -10.90 22.84 -4.82
C GLU A 177 -9.65 21.99 -4.54
N ALA A 178 -9.26 21.14 -5.49
CA ALA A 178 -8.04 20.35 -5.38
C ALA A 178 -6.78 21.24 -5.31
N HIS A 179 -6.71 22.27 -6.17
CA HIS A 179 -5.59 23.20 -6.17
C HIS A 179 -5.51 23.99 -4.86
N VAL A 180 -6.64 24.43 -4.30
CA VAL A 180 -6.68 25.12 -2.99
C VAL A 180 -6.15 24.23 -1.87
N VAL A 181 -6.54 22.96 -1.85
CA VAL A 181 -6.02 21.99 -0.86
C VAL A 181 -4.51 21.81 -1.00
N ILE A 182 -4.02 21.67 -2.23
CA ILE A 182 -2.59 21.49 -2.51
C ILE A 182 -1.78 22.74 -2.12
N ASP A 183 -2.30 23.93 -2.35
CA ASP A 183 -1.63 25.18 -2.02
C ASP A 183 -1.52 25.36 -0.49
N ASN A 184 -2.56 25.01 0.26
CA ASN A 184 -2.54 25.06 1.73
C ASN A 184 -1.50 24.09 2.34
N ALA A 185 -1.18 23.00 1.66
CA ALA A 185 -0.22 22.03 2.19
C ALA A 185 1.25 22.48 2.12
N VAL A 186 1.56 23.52 1.35
CA VAL A 186 2.92 24.08 1.27
C VAL A 186 3.37 24.64 2.62
N GLU A 187 2.43 25.07 3.45
CA GLU A 187 2.71 25.66 4.77
C GLU A 187 2.87 24.61 5.89
N LEU A 188 2.65 23.32 5.59
CA LEU A 188 2.90 22.26 6.57
C LEU A 188 4.40 22.17 6.87
N GLY A 189 4.72 22.30 8.15
CA GLY A 189 6.08 22.13 8.65
C GLY A 189 6.66 20.74 8.41
N PRO A 190 7.93 20.51 8.78
CA PRO A 190 8.55 19.20 8.67
C PRO A 190 7.74 18.16 9.47
N PRO A 191 7.63 16.91 8.92
CA PRO A 191 6.88 15.86 9.58
C PRO A 191 7.55 15.41 10.88
N GLU A 192 6.74 15.15 11.90
CA GLU A 192 7.20 14.50 13.11
C GLU A 192 6.89 13.00 13.03
N PRO A 193 7.90 12.12 13.07
CA PRO A 193 7.71 10.69 13.01
C PRO A 193 7.28 10.14 14.38
N THR A 194 5.98 10.20 14.66
CA THR A 194 5.43 9.86 15.98
C THR A 194 4.82 8.48 16.06
N ALA A 195 4.62 7.78 14.94
CA ALA A 195 3.92 6.50 14.89
C ALA A 195 4.64 5.48 14.02
N LEU A 196 4.43 4.20 14.35
CA LEU A 196 4.70 3.09 13.43
C LEU A 196 3.65 3.12 12.34
N VAL A 197 4.06 3.13 11.09
CA VAL A 197 3.16 3.24 9.93
C VAL A 197 3.42 2.13 8.92
N HIS A 198 2.40 1.79 8.15
CA HIS A 198 2.52 0.98 6.95
C HIS A 198 3.36 1.70 5.88
N GLY A 199 3.14 3.00 5.73
CA GLY A 199 3.88 3.90 4.86
C GLY A 199 3.36 3.99 3.42
N ASP A 200 2.57 3.03 2.93
CA ASP A 200 2.03 3.00 1.57
C ASP A 200 0.60 2.42 1.49
N LEU A 201 -0.24 2.71 2.47
CA LEU A 201 -1.60 2.14 2.52
C LEU A 201 -2.54 2.82 1.51
N HIS A 202 -2.82 2.12 0.41
CA HIS A 202 -3.70 2.61 -0.65
C HIS A 202 -4.63 1.50 -1.18
N LEU A 203 -5.41 1.80 -2.25
CA LEU A 203 -6.46 0.96 -2.85
C LEU A 203 -6.04 -0.48 -3.18
N ARG A 204 -4.76 -0.74 -3.44
CA ARG A 204 -4.25 -2.07 -3.78
C ARG A 204 -3.75 -2.85 -2.57
N HIS A 205 -3.54 -2.19 -1.44
CA HIS A 205 -2.93 -2.79 -0.25
C HIS A 205 -3.93 -3.14 0.86
N LEU A 206 -5.20 -2.74 0.72
CA LEU A 206 -6.31 -3.24 1.53
C LEU A 206 -7.01 -4.37 0.78
N LEU A 207 -7.08 -5.55 1.39
CA LEU A 207 -7.85 -6.68 0.92
C LEU A 207 -9.28 -6.63 1.46
N VAL A 208 -10.23 -7.03 0.63
CA VAL A 208 -11.63 -7.20 1.01
C VAL A 208 -12.11 -8.61 0.68
N ASP A 209 -12.97 -9.16 1.53
CA ASP A 209 -13.61 -10.46 1.33
C ASP A 209 -14.80 -10.37 0.36
N ASP A 210 -15.44 -11.52 0.08
CA ASP A 210 -16.60 -11.59 -0.80
C ASP A 210 -17.85 -10.89 -0.26
N ALA A 211 -17.88 -10.61 1.05
CA ALA A 211 -18.93 -9.83 1.68
C ALA A 211 -18.61 -8.32 1.72
N GLY A 212 -17.48 -7.89 1.12
CA GLY A 212 -17.05 -6.49 1.10
C GLY A 212 -16.43 -5.99 2.41
N ARG A 213 -16.03 -6.88 3.32
CA ARG A 213 -15.42 -6.52 4.61
C ARG A 213 -13.92 -6.49 4.47
N ALA A 214 -13.25 -5.65 5.26
CA ALA A 214 -11.77 -5.63 5.34
C ALA A 214 -11.24 -7.01 5.77
N ALA A 215 -10.34 -7.59 4.97
CA ALA A 215 -9.84 -8.96 5.13
C ALA A 215 -8.34 -9.04 5.41
N GLY A 216 -7.58 -7.96 5.15
CA GLY A 216 -6.16 -7.92 5.43
C GLY A 216 -5.47 -6.71 4.81
N VAL A 217 -4.22 -6.46 5.23
CA VAL A 217 -3.38 -5.38 4.71
C VAL A 217 -2.05 -5.98 4.26
N ILE A 218 -1.67 -5.71 3.01
CA ILE A 218 -0.48 -6.28 2.35
C ILE A 218 0.49 -5.18 1.91
N ASP A 219 1.70 -5.59 1.55
CA ASP A 219 2.78 -4.74 1.00
C ASP A 219 3.37 -3.73 2.00
N TRP A 220 4.17 -4.25 2.94
CA TRP A 220 4.73 -3.54 4.07
C TRP A 220 6.18 -3.05 3.86
N ILE A 221 6.61 -2.95 2.61
CA ILE A 221 7.99 -2.54 2.25
C ILE A 221 8.38 -1.18 2.84
N ASP A 222 7.41 -0.27 2.98
CA ASP A 222 7.61 1.09 3.51
C ASP A 222 7.38 1.18 5.03
N LEU A 223 7.34 0.02 5.75
CA LEU A 223 7.25 -0.01 7.21
C LEU A 223 8.31 0.88 7.85
N SER A 224 7.87 1.87 8.62
CA SER A 224 8.75 2.93 9.14
C SER A 224 8.13 3.62 10.35
N TYR A 225 8.90 4.48 11.02
CA TYR A 225 8.34 5.51 11.88
C TYR A 225 8.08 6.78 11.08
N ASN A 226 6.86 7.32 11.16
CA ASN A 226 6.46 8.47 10.37
C ASN A 226 5.32 9.27 11.03
N ASN A 227 4.87 10.33 10.36
CA ASN A 227 3.62 11.01 10.69
C ASN A 227 2.43 10.07 10.38
N PRO A 228 1.49 9.86 11.32
CA PRO A 228 0.32 8.99 11.11
C PRO A 228 -0.50 9.34 9.86
N GLY A 229 -0.47 10.61 9.43
CA GLY A 229 -1.19 11.08 8.23
C GLY A 229 -0.82 10.31 6.96
N VAL A 230 0.36 9.66 6.89
CA VAL A 230 0.77 8.91 5.68
C VAL A 230 -0.11 7.68 5.44
N ASP A 231 -0.69 7.08 6.48
CA ASP A 231 -1.56 5.91 6.37
C ASP A 231 -3.05 6.27 6.23
N LEU A 232 -3.42 7.54 6.36
CA LEU A 232 -4.81 7.98 6.28
C LEU A 232 -5.29 8.23 4.83
N VAL A 233 -4.57 7.74 3.83
CA VAL A 233 -4.91 7.91 2.41
C VAL A 233 -6.30 7.35 2.08
N LEU A 234 -6.62 6.15 2.58
CA LEU A 234 -7.91 5.51 2.35
C LEU A 234 -9.10 6.26 2.99
N TYR A 235 -8.86 7.05 4.03
CA TYR A 235 -9.86 7.95 4.60
C TYR A 235 -10.43 8.91 3.55
N TRP A 236 -9.55 9.47 2.68
CA TRP A 236 -9.97 10.37 1.62
C TRP A 236 -10.35 9.67 0.34
N SER A 237 -9.55 8.72 -0.13
CA SER A 237 -9.73 8.08 -1.44
C SER A 237 -10.82 7.01 -1.49
N SER A 238 -11.21 6.46 -0.32
CA SER A 238 -12.08 5.29 -0.31
C SER A 238 -13.34 5.43 0.53
N LEU A 239 -13.33 6.25 1.59
CA LEU A 239 -14.46 6.35 2.47
C LEU A 239 -15.41 7.49 2.06
N PRO A 240 -16.73 7.24 1.95
CA PRO A 240 -17.74 8.29 1.86
C PRO A 240 -17.85 9.06 3.17
N SER A 241 -18.57 10.19 3.19
CA SER A 241 -18.70 11.08 4.36
C SER A 241 -19.14 10.34 5.63
N GLU A 242 -20.12 9.44 5.51
CA GLU A 242 -20.57 8.60 6.62
C GLU A 242 -19.45 7.68 7.12
N GLY A 243 -18.74 7.02 6.21
CA GLY A 243 -17.58 6.18 6.57
C GLY A 243 -16.46 6.97 7.22
N ARG A 244 -16.21 8.22 6.80
CA ARG A 244 -15.22 9.09 7.45
C ARG A 244 -15.57 9.40 8.90
N ARG A 245 -16.86 9.57 9.19
CA ARG A 245 -17.35 9.75 10.57
C ARG A 245 -17.09 8.49 11.40
N GLU A 246 -17.51 7.31 10.93
CA GLU A 246 -17.31 6.05 11.63
C GLU A 246 -15.81 5.72 11.81
N PHE A 247 -14.99 6.04 10.82
CA PHE A 247 -13.54 5.89 10.92
C PHE A 247 -12.98 6.73 12.09
N ARG A 248 -13.37 8.01 12.19
CA ARG A 248 -12.90 8.89 13.28
C ARG A 248 -13.34 8.39 14.65
N GLU A 249 -14.55 7.86 14.77
CA GLU A 249 -15.04 7.25 16.02
C GLU A 249 -14.18 6.06 16.45
N ALA A 250 -13.71 5.26 15.51
CA ALA A 250 -12.88 4.08 15.76
C ALA A 250 -11.39 4.43 15.96
N TYR A 251 -10.87 5.33 15.13
CA TYR A 251 -9.45 5.73 15.15
C TYR A 251 -9.12 6.67 16.32
N GLY A 252 -10.01 7.64 16.60
CA GLY A 252 -9.82 8.67 17.59
C GLY A 252 -9.42 10.02 16.98
N THR A 253 -8.66 10.83 17.71
CA THR A 253 -8.29 12.18 17.32
C THR A 253 -7.32 12.19 16.13
N ILE A 254 -7.64 12.96 15.10
CA ILE A 254 -6.82 13.24 13.94
C ILE A 254 -6.64 14.75 13.83
N THR A 255 -5.43 15.23 13.74
CA THR A 255 -5.15 16.67 13.56
C THR A 255 -5.42 17.13 12.13
N ASP A 256 -5.71 18.42 11.95
CA ASP A 256 -5.91 19.00 10.60
C ASP A 256 -4.65 18.84 9.74
N ALA A 257 -3.45 18.93 10.34
CA ALA A 257 -2.19 18.70 9.63
C ALA A 257 -2.06 17.25 9.12
N GLN A 258 -2.47 16.26 9.93
CA GLN A 258 -2.49 14.84 9.50
C GLN A 258 -3.51 14.60 8.38
N LEU A 259 -4.69 15.21 8.49
CA LEU A 259 -5.71 15.13 7.44
C LEU A 259 -5.27 15.79 6.14
N LEU A 260 -4.59 16.93 6.22
CA LEU A 260 -4.08 17.63 5.04
C LEU A 260 -2.94 16.83 4.40
N CYS A 261 -2.00 16.30 5.18
CA CYS A 261 -0.96 15.39 4.71
C CYS A 261 -1.59 14.18 3.95
N ALA A 262 -2.55 13.51 4.58
CA ALA A 262 -3.26 12.37 3.99
C ALA A 262 -3.98 12.74 2.68
N ARG A 263 -4.56 13.93 2.62
CA ARG A 263 -5.29 14.41 1.45
C ARG A 263 -4.37 14.65 0.25
N ILE A 264 -3.19 15.23 0.48
CA ILE A 264 -2.14 15.37 -0.55
C ILE A 264 -1.66 14.03 -1.05
N LEU A 265 -1.37 13.10 -0.13
CA LEU A 265 -0.97 11.75 -0.50
C LEU A 265 -2.07 10.99 -1.23
N SER A 266 -3.33 11.23 -0.91
CA SER A 266 -4.46 10.65 -1.63
C SER A 266 -4.50 11.14 -3.09
N PHE A 267 -4.32 12.42 -3.35
CA PHE A 267 -4.18 12.95 -4.71
C PHE A 267 -2.98 12.33 -5.44
N PHE A 268 -1.83 12.27 -4.77
CA PHE A 268 -0.60 11.73 -5.36
C PHE A 268 -0.73 10.24 -5.69
N LEU A 269 -1.17 9.40 -4.73
CA LEU A 269 -1.23 7.96 -4.90
C LEU A 269 -2.34 7.54 -5.87
N CYS A 270 -3.55 8.12 -5.75
CA CYS A 270 -4.61 7.85 -6.71
C CYS A 270 -4.20 8.32 -8.12
N GLY A 271 -3.57 9.48 -8.26
CA GLY A 271 -3.04 9.93 -9.53
C GLY A 271 -2.00 8.96 -10.10
N THR A 272 -1.08 8.50 -9.27
CA THR A 272 -0.04 7.54 -9.66
C THR A 272 -0.64 6.19 -10.09
N LEU A 273 -1.62 5.68 -9.35
CA LEU A 273 -2.32 4.44 -9.70
C LEU A 273 -3.15 4.56 -10.97
N ALA A 274 -3.78 5.71 -11.22
CA ALA A 274 -4.53 5.95 -12.44
C ALA A 274 -3.64 5.97 -13.68
N VAL A 275 -2.49 6.67 -13.61
CA VAL A 275 -1.49 6.70 -14.70
C VAL A 275 -0.89 5.30 -14.92
N TYR A 276 -0.50 4.61 -13.84
CA TYR A 276 0.01 3.25 -13.93
C TYR A 276 -1.01 2.30 -14.57
N GLY A 277 -2.24 2.30 -14.08
CA GLY A 277 -3.31 1.45 -14.61
C GLY A 277 -3.61 1.74 -16.08
N HIS A 278 -3.53 3.00 -16.51
CA HIS A 278 -3.68 3.38 -17.92
C HIS A 278 -2.57 2.78 -18.78
N HIS A 279 -1.31 2.92 -18.37
CA HIS A 279 -0.17 2.43 -19.13
C HIS A 279 -0.05 0.89 -19.18
N GLU A 280 -0.48 0.22 -18.12
CA GLU A 280 -0.42 -1.25 -18.01
C GLU A 280 -1.72 -1.94 -18.46
N GLY A 281 -2.68 -1.19 -19.00
CA GLY A 281 -3.93 -1.76 -19.50
C GLY A 281 -4.84 -2.35 -18.41
N MET A 282 -4.85 -1.73 -17.23
CA MET A 282 -5.65 -2.12 -16.05
C MET A 282 -6.85 -1.18 -15.86
N PRO A 283 -7.91 -1.30 -16.66
CA PRO A 283 -9.00 -0.30 -16.70
C PRO A 283 -9.80 -0.23 -15.39
N ARG A 284 -9.86 -1.30 -14.61
CA ARG A 284 -10.52 -1.28 -13.28
C ARG A 284 -9.73 -0.42 -12.31
N LEU A 285 -8.41 -0.62 -12.24
CA LEU A 285 -7.54 0.19 -11.39
C LEU A 285 -7.61 1.66 -11.77
N THR A 286 -7.54 1.97 -13.06
CA THR A 286 -7.64 3.36 -13.55
C THR A 286 -8.95 4.02 -13.11
N ARG A 287 -10.10 3.35 -13.33
CA ARG A 287 -11.41 3.89 -12.92
C ARG A 287 -11.51 4.10 -11.42
N GLU A 288 -11.05 3.12 -10.62
CA GLU A 288 -11.12 3.19 -9.17
C GLU A 288 -10.21 4.29 -8.60
N ALA A 289 -9.02 4.44 -9.15
CA ALA A 289 -8.11 5.50 -8.76
C ALA A 289 -8.66 6.90 -9.10
N VAL A 290 -9.30 7.07 -10.27
CA VAL A 290 -10.00 8.31 -10.64
C VAL A 290 -11.17 8.59 -9.69
N ALA A 291 -11.99 7.59 -9.37
CA ALA A 291 -13.06 7.74 -8.37
C ALA A 291 -12.50 8.12 -6.98
N GLY A 292 -11.31 7.61 -6.64
CA GLY A 292 -10.57 8.01 -5.43
C GLY A 292 -10.15 9.48 -5.44
N LEU A 293 -9.77 10.03 -6.60
CA LEU A 293 -9.52 11.47 -6.76
C LEU A 293 -10.78 12.30 -6.52
N ASP A 294 -11.92 11.88 -7.08
CA ASP A 294 -13.20 12.56 -6.91
C ASP A 294 -13.64 12.56 -5.43
N ARG A 295 -13.50 11.42 -4.73
CA ARG A 295 -13.76 11.33 -3.28
C ARG A 295 -12.81 12.23 -2.47
N THR A 296 -11.56 12.35 -2.90
CA THR A 296 -10.55 13.19 -2.24
C THR A 296 -10.88 14.69 -2.38
N VAL A 297 -11.47 15.12 -3.49
CA VAL A 297 -11.96 16.49 -3.66
C VAL A 297 -13.14 16.79 -2.75
N SER A 298 -14.04 15.83 -2.56
CA SER A 298 -15.27 16.03 -1.80
C SER A 298 -14.96 16.31 -0.33
N SER A 299 -15.29 17.53 0.11
CA SER A 299 -15.29 17.91 1.52
C SER A 299 -16.52 17.21 2.14
N GLY A 300 -16.30 16.20 2.98
CA GLY A 300 -17.36 15.57 3.73
C GLY A 300 -17.83 16.42 4.89
#